data_174f22f3e8b3998e229ae5e49b033983
#
_entry.id   174f22f3e8b3998e229ae5e49b033983
#
_cell.length_a   1.000
_cell.length_b   1.000
_cell.length_c   1.000
_cell.angle_alpha   90.00
_cell.angle_beta   90.00
_cell.angle_gamma   90.00
#
_symmetry.space_group_name_H-M   'P 1'
#
loop_
_entity.id
_entity.type
_entity.pdbx_description
1 polymer ?
#
loop_
_entity_poly.entity_id
_entity_poly.type
_entity_poly.pdbx_seq_one_letter_code
_entity_poly.pdbx_strand_id
1 'polypeptide(L)'
;MAAAPQALAAQTHPIGMVDSDDLRRSRVTVFFRILLAIPHFIFMALWGIAAEIALFFAWLIALFTGRVPAGLHGFLAGYVRYATRVNAYVLLMANPWPPFSSSDAYPLDVQIAPSEPQSRITVLFRLLLAIPAIVLSYVFRIVNNLVALLTWFYALITGRANEGMKNLSVWLFRYEVQTYAYIFLLTGRYPSLSDAPRVPVAPAMS
;
A
#
# COMPACT_ATOMS: atom_id res chain seq x y z
N MET A 1 -27.31 20.86 11.62
CA MET A 1 -26.01 21.14 10.94
C MET A 1 -25.05 19.97 11.17
N ALA A 2 -25.27 18.79 10.52
CA ALA A 2 -24.43 17.59 10.70
C ALA A 2 -23.90 17.01 9.36
N ALA A 3 -23.78 17.82 8.32
CA ALA A 3 -23.36 17.35 6.99
C ALA A 3 -21.82 17.41 6.73
N ALA A 4 -21.05 18.09 7.60
CA ALA A 4 -19.62 18.29 7.38
C ALA A 4 -18.76 17.02 7.49
N PRO A 5 -18.97 16.07 8.44
CA PRO A 5 -18.13 14.88 8.56
C PRO A 5 -18.31 13.89 7.40
N GLN A 6 -19.52 13.75 6.89
CA GLN A 6 -19.84 12.85 5.78
C GLN A 6 -19.33 13.39 4.43
N ALA A 7 -19.37 14.70 4.22
CA ALA A 7 -18.82 15.33 3.02
C ALA A 7 -17.30 15.25 2.96
N LEU A 8 -16.61 15.32 4.11
CA LEU A 8 -15.15 15.17 4.21
C LEU A 8 -14.73 13.72 3.96
N ALA A 9 -15.47 12.75 4.50
CA ALA A 9 -15.25 11.31 4.26
C ALA A 9 -15.47 10.93 2.78
N ALA A 10 -16.39 11.59 2.08
CA ALA A 10 -16.63 11.37 0.65
C ALA A 10 -15.49 11.90 -0.25
N GLN A 11 -14.65 12.82 0.26
CA GLN A 11 -13.52 13.41 -0.48
C GLN A 11 -12.21 12.66 -0.29
N THR A 12 -12.08 11.83 0.76
CA THR A 12 -10.88 11.04 1.01
C THR A 12 -10.84 9.77 0.15
N HIS A 13 -9.66 9.44 -0.39
CA HIS A 13 -9.49 8.19 -1.12
C HIS A 13 -9.69 7.00 -0.15
N PRO A 14 -10.45 5.92 -0.54
CA PRO A 14 -10.74 4.78 0.34
C PRO A 14 -9.50 3.95 0.69
N ILE A 15 -8.37 4.24 0.06
CA ILE A 15 -7.06 3.68 0.37
C ILE A 15 -6.22 4.78 1.00
N GLY A 16 -5.98 4.69 2.30
CA GLY A 16 -5.17 5.60 3.09
C GLY A 16 -3.88 4.96 3.56
N MET A 17 -2.82 5.75 3.78
CA MET A 17 -1.59 5.28 4.41
C MET A 17 -1.43 5.92 5.78
N VAL A 18 -1.05 5.10 6.76
CA VAL A 18 -0.70 5.52 8.12
C VAL A 18 0.81 5.43 8.28
N ASP A 19 1.43 6.48 8.81
CA ASP A 19 2.87 6.56 9.04
C ASP A 19 3.15 7.03 10.47
N SER A 20 3.80 6.18 11.26
CA SER A 20 4.22 6.41 12.65
C SER A 20 5.69 6.05 12.90
N ASP A 21 6.50 5.95 11.84
CA ASP A 21 7.91 5.55 11.94
C ASP A 21 8.79 6.64 12.58
N ASP A 22 9.71 6.23 13.47
CA ASP A 22 10.57 7.08 14.30
C ASP A 22 11.88 7.54 13.63
N LEU A 23 12.06 7.25 12.36
CA LEU A 23 13.24 7.54 11.53
C LEU A 23 14.55 6.85 11.99
N ARG A 24 14.56 6.09 13.06
CA ARG A 24 15.76 5.37 13.51
C ARG A 24 16.05 4.19 12.58
N ARG A 25 17.33 3.97 12.28
CA ARG A 25 17.78 2.88 11.41
C ARG A 25 19.02 2.22 12.01
N SER A 26 18.98 0.92 12.21
CA SER A 26 20.17 0.14 12.56
C SER A 26 21.04 -0.01 11.32
N ARG A 27 22.30 0.41 11.39
CA ARG A 27 23.25 0.32 10.28
C ARG A 27 23.44 -1.11 9.77
N VAL A 28 23.51 -2.06 10.68
CA VAL A 28 23.63 -3.50 10.35
C VAL A 28 22.39 -3.97 9.61
N THR A 29 21.20 -3.65 10.10
CA THR A 29 19.94 -4.02 9.47
C THR A 29 19.79 -3.35 8.09
N VAL A 30 20.23 -2.10 7.95
CA VAL A 30 20.21 -1.37 6.66
C VAL A 30 21.13 -2.04 5.66
N PHE A 31 22.34 -2.44 6.07
CA PHE A 31 23.30 -3.12 5.20
C PHE A 31 22.78 -4.46 4.68
N PHE A 32 22.23 -5.30 5.57
CA PHE A 32 21.72 -6.62 5.24
C PHE A 32 20.24 -6.65 4.84
N ARG A 33 19.60 -5.49 4.66
CA ARG A 33 18.15 -5.37 4.50
C ARG A 33 17.58 -6.21 3.36
N ILE A 34 18.22 -6.21 2.21
CA ILE A 34 17.78 -7.00 1.04
C ILE A 34 17.88 -8.50 1.35
N LEU A 35 18.98 -8.93 1.97
CA LEU A 35 19.16 -10.32 2.39
C LEU A 35 18.10 -10.75 3.42
N LEU A 36 17.84 -9.87 4.40
CA LEU A 36 16.81 -10.09 5.40
C LEU A 36 15.39 -10.11 4.79
N ALA A 37 15.16 -9.47 3.65
CA ALA A 37 13.86 -9.47 2.97
C ALA A 37 13.60 -10.74 2.14
N ILE A 38 14.59 -11.60 1.89
CA ILE A 38 14.43 -12.81 1.05
C ILE A 38 13.26 -13.69 1.50
N PRO A 39 13.11 -14.07 2.81
CA PRO A 39 11.97 -14.87 3.22
C PRO A 39 10.62 -14.21 2.96
N HIS A 40 10.55 -12.88 3.05
CA HIS A 40 9.34 -12.14 2.69
C HIS A 40 9.05 -12.18 1.19
N PHE A 41 10.07 -12.11 0.34
CA PHE A 41 9.87 -12.23 -1.11
C PHE A 41 9.36 -13.61 -1.50
N ILE A 42 9.86 -14.68 -0.88
CA ILE A 42 9.38 -16.04 -1.11
C ILE A 42 7.92 -16.16 -0.68
N PHE A 43 7.59 -15.70 0.54
CA PHE A 43 6.23 -15.75 1.06
C PHE A 43 5.27 -14.89 0.22
N MET A 44 5.70 -13.69 -0.18
CA MET A 44 4.92 -12.78 -1.03
C MET A 44 4.67 -13.38 -2.42
N ALA A 45 5.64 -14.10 -3.00
CA ALA A 45 5.47 -14.79 -4.28
C ALA A 45 4.44 -15.93 -4.17
N LEU A 46 4.54 -16.76 -3.13
CA LEU A 46 3.58 -17.85 -2.89
C LEU A 46 2.17 -17.33 -2.61
N TRP A 47 2.04 -16.33 -1.75
CA TRP A 47 0.75 -15.69 -1.49
C TRP A 47 0.24 -14.94 -2.72
N GLY A 48 1.13 -14.36 -3.53
CA GLY A 48 0.78 -13.70 -4.78
C GLY A 48 0.08 -14.62 -5.77
N ILE A 49 0.56 -15.85 -5.95
CA ILE A 49 -0.10 -16.85 -6.80
C ILE A 49 -1.55 -17.10 -6.32
N ALA A 50 -1.73 -17.29 -5.02
CA ALA A 50 -3.07 -17.47 -4.46
C ALA A 50 -3.95 -16.20 -4.62
N ALA A 51 -3.33 -15.02 -4.50
CA ALA A 51 -4.02 -13.74 -4.68
C ALA A 51 -4.43 -13.50 -6.13
N GLU A 52 -3.63 -13.91 -7.12
CA GLU A 52 -3.99 -13.82 -8.55
C GLU A 52 -5.17 -14.74 -8.88
N ILE A 53 -5.18 -15.97 -8.35
CA ILE A 53 -6.32 -16.89 -8.49
C ILE A 53 -7.57 -16.30 -7.83
N ALA A 54 -7.46 -15.78 -6.62
CA ALA A 54 -8.55 -15.13 -5.92
C ALA A 54 -9.06 -13.88 -6.66
N LEU A 55 -8.16 -13.10 -7.26
CA LEU A 55 -8.49 -11.92 -8.07
C LEU A 55 -9.30 -12.31 -9.31
N PHE A 56 -8.92 -13.40 -9.99
CA PHE A 56 -9.69 -13.89 -11.14
C PHE A 56 -11.13 -14.21 -10.75
N PHE A 57 -11.35 -14.93 -9.65
CA PHE A 57 -12.71 -15.22 -9.16
C PHE A 57 -13.43 -13.95 -8.67
N ALA A 58 -12.73 -13.06 -7.98
CA ALA A 58 -13.29 -11.77 -7.56
C ALA A 58 -13.75 -10.93 -8.75
N TRP A 59 -12.96 -10.89 -9.83
CA TRP A 59 -13.30 -10.21 -11.08
C TRP A 59 -14.54 -10.81 -11.72
N LEU A 60 -14.58 -12.14 -11.84
CA LEU A 60 -15.72 -12.84 -12.44
C LEU A 60 -17.01 -12.57 -11.65
N ILE A 61 -16.97 -12.70 -10.32
CA ILE A 61 -18.14 -12.45 -9.47
C ILE A 61 -18.55 -10.97 -9.55
N ALA A 62 -17.59 -10.04 -9.47
CA ALA A 62 -17.89 -8.61 -9.54
C ALA A 62 -18.47 -8.18 -10.89
N LEU A 63 -18.10 -8.85 -11.98
CA LEU A 63 -18.65 -8.61 -13.32
C LEU A 63 -20.17 -8.89 -13.37
N PHE A 64 -20.62 -9.95 -12.70
CA PHE A 64 -22.05 -10.32 -12.69
C PHE A 64 -22.82 -9.61 -11.57
N THR A 65 -22.25 -9.47 -10.39
CA THR A 65 -22.93 -8.96 -9.20
C THR A 65 -22.72 -7.46 -8.96
N GLY A 66 -21.65 -6.86 -9.54
CA GLY A 66 -21.22 -5.49 -9.27
C GLY A 66 -20.51 -5.32 -7.93
N ARG A 67 -20.16 -6.41 -7.23
CA ARG A 67 -19.49 -6.36 -5.92
C ARG A 67 -18.53 -7.53 -5.73
N VAL A 68 -17.40 -7.27 -5.09
CA VAL A 68 -16.47 -8.32 -4.63
C VAL A 68 -17.00 -8.90 -3.31
N PRO A 69 -17.13 -10.23 -3.16
CA PRO A 69 -17.50 -10.85 -1.89
C PRO A 69 -16.55 -10.47 -0.76
N ALA A 70 -17.07 -10.25 0.46
CA ALA A 70 -16.28 -9.76 1.59
C ALA A 70 -15.09 -10.67 1.92
N GLY A 71 -15.23 -11.99 1.82
CA GLY A 71 -14.12 -12.94 2.06
C GLY A 71 -12.97 -12.78 1.05
N LEU A 72 -13.28 -12.70 -0.26
CA LEU A 72 -12.27 -12.47 -1.31
C LEU A 72 -11.65 -11.08 -1.17
N HIS A 73 -12.45 -10.05 -0.90
CA HIS A 73 -11.96 -8.70 -0.64
C HIS A 73 -10.99 -8.67 0.54
N GLY A 74 -11.34 -9.30 1.67
CA GLY A 74 -10.48 -9.39 2.85
C GLY A 74 -9.17 -10.11 2.57
N PHE A 75 -9.20 -11.21 1.80
CA PHE A 75 -8.01 -11.96 1.41
C PHE A 75 -7.07 -11.13 0.52
N LEU A 76 -7.62 -10.47 -0.50
CA LEU A 76 -6.86 -9.60 -1.41
C LEU A 76 -6.32 -8.35 -0.68
N ALA A 77 -7.12 -7.76 0.21
CA ALA A 77 -6.69 -6.64 1.05
C ALA A 77 -5.54 -7.04 1.99
N GLY A 78 -5.60 -8.26 2.56
CA GLY A 78 -4.51 -8.83 3.34
C GLY A 78 -3.21 -8.93 2.56
N TYR A 79 -3.26 -9.42 1.33
CA TYR A 79 -2.10 -9.51 0.45
C TYR A 79 -1.52 -8.12 0.12
N VAL A 80 -2.35 -7.16 -0.29
CA VAL A 80 -1.90 -5.80 -0.60
C VAL A 80 -1.29 -5.12 0.62
N ARG A 81 -1.88 -5.30 1.80
CA ARG A 81 -1.33 -4.79 3.06
C ARG A 81 0.03 -5.39 3.36
N TYR A 82 0.17 -6.70 3.26
CA TYR A 82 1.43 -7.38 3.48
C TYR A 82 2.51 -6.91 2.49
N ALA A 83 2.19 -6.88 1.19
CA ALA A 83 3.10 -6.39 0.16
C ALA A 83 3.53 -4.93 0.41
N THR A 84 2.62 -4.08 0.89
CA THR A 84 2.92 -2.69 1.28
C THR A 84 3.95 -2.64 2.40
N ARG A 85 3.80 -3.45 3.45
CA ARG A 85 4.74 -3.50 4.59
C ARG A 85 6.12 -4.00 4.17
N VAL A 86 6.18 -5.05 3.35
CA VAL A 86 7.46 -5.59 2.83
C VAL A 86 8.17 -4.53 1.98
N ASN A 87 7.47 -3.87 1.07
CA ASN A 87 8.04 -2.80 0.26
C ASN A 87 8.46 -1.59 1.12
N ALA A 88 7.67 -1.21 2.12
CA ALA A 88 8.01 -0.14 3.06
C ALA A 88 9.30 -0.46 3.83
N TYR A 89 9.49 -1.73 4.23
CA TYR A 89 10.74 -2.20 4.82
C TYR A 89 11.90 -2.10 3.83
N VAL A 90 11.79 -2.68 2.65
CA VAL A 90 12.84 -2.73 1.62
C VAL A 90 13.28 -1.33 1.19
N LEU A 91 12.33 -0.42 0.98
CA LEU A 91 12.56 0.97 0.56
C LEU A 91 12.93 1.92 1.71
N LEU A 92 13.25 1.41 2.91
CA LEU A 92 13.68 2.20 4.06
C LEU A 92 12.64 3.21 4.60
N MET A 93 11.37 3.07 4.23
CA MET A 93 10.28 3.89 4.76
C MET A 93 9.89 3.47 6.18
N ALA A 94 10.05 2.18 6.53
CA ALA A 94 9.85 1.65 7.87
C ALA A 94 11.05 0.85 8.35
N ASN A 95 11.30 0.79 9.67
CA ASN A 95 12.47 0.11 10.24
C ASN A 95 12.19 -1.33 10.69
N PRO A 96 11.08 -1.64 11.39
CA PRO A 96 10.85 -2.97 11.94
C PRO A 96 10.76 -4.04 10.86
N TRP A 97 11.16 -5.27 11.21
CA TRP A 97 10.91 -6.46 10.40
C TRP A 97 9.39 -6.62 10.18
N PRO A 98 8.91 -6.76 8.92
CA PRO A 98 7.50 -6.90 8.65
C PRO A 98 6.92 -8.18 9.29
N PRO A 99 5.81 -8.13 10.01
CA PRO A 99 5.16 -9.34 10.48
C PRO A 99 4.55 -10.09 9.30
N PHE A 100 4.57 -11.44 9.34
CA PHE A 100 3.89 -12.27 8.34
C PHE A 100 2.36 -12.19 8.45
N SER A 101 1.84 -11.76 9.60
CA SER A 101 0.43 -11.48 9.80
C SER A 101 0.06 -10.08 9.32
N SER A 102 -1.07 -9.96 8.62
CA SER A 102 -1.62 -8.66 8.22
C SER A 102 -2.40 -7.96 9.33
N SER A 103 -2.64 -8.62 10.46
CA SER A 103 -3.39 -8.08 11.62
C SER A 103 -2.53 -7.27 12.57
N ASP A 104 -1.22 -7.52 12.61
CA ASP A 104 -0.32 -6.84 13.54
C ASP A 104 -0.09 -5.38 13.14
N ALA A 105 0.11 -4.50 14.12
CA ALA A 105 0.41 -3.09 13.87
C ALA A 105 1.81 -2.94 13.21
N TYR A 106 1.91 -2.06 12.24
CA TYR A 106 3.18 -1.76 11.56
C TYR A 106 3.30 -0.25 11.32
N PRO A 107 4.51 0.35 11.47
CA PRO A 107 4.68 1.81 11.42
C PRO A 107 4.22 2.47 10.11
N LEU A 108 4.37 1.79 8.98
CA LEU A 108 3.82 2.23 7.70
C LEU A 108 2.82 1.18 7.21
N ASP A 109 1.55 1.46 7.34
CA ASP A 109 0.47 0.53 6.97
C ASP A 109 -0.53 1.17 6.03
N VAL A 110 -1.34 0.33 5.37
CA VAL A 110 -2.41 0.76 4.47
C VAL A 110 -3.77 0.43 5.06
N GLN A 111 -4.63 1.43 5.10
CA GLN A 111 -6.04 1.26 5.43
C GLN A 111 -6.82 1.07 4.14
N ILE A 112 -7.58 -0.01 4.07
CA ILE A 112 -8.40 -0.40 2.93
C ILE A 112 -9.86 -0.42 3.39
N ALA A 113 -10.70 0.40 2.76
CA ALA A 113 -12.12 0.45 3.06
C ALA A 113 -12.80 -0.89 2.73
N PRO A 114 -13.94 -1.22 3.39
CA PRO A 114 -14.74 -2.40 3.06
C PRO A 114 -15.16 -2.42 1.58
N SER A 115 -15.55 -3.61 1.10
CA SER A 115 -15.99 -3.80 -0.28
C SER A 115 -17.23 -2.94 -0.59
N GLU A 116 -17.10 -2.09 -1.60
CA GLU A 116 -18.17 -1.22 -2.11
C GLU A 116 -18.71 -1.73 -3.46
N PRO A 117 -19.94 -1.37 -3.85
CA PRO A 117 -20.44 -1.63 -5.19
C PRO A 117 -19.58 -0.94 -6.24
N GLN A 118 -19.28 -1.65 -7.33
CA GLN A 118 -18.47 -1.15 -8.43
C GLN A 118 -19.24 -1.27 -9.75
N SER A 119 -18.99 -0.34 -10.66
CA SER A 119 -19.59 -0.40 -12.01
C SER A 119 -19.07 -1.63 -12.76
N ARG A 120 -19.98 -2.45 -13.29
CA ARG A 120 -19.64 -3.66 -14.05
C ARG A 120 -18.82 -3.34 -15.30
N ILE A 121 -19.10 -2.21 -15.96
CA ILE A 121 -18.34 -1.74 -17.12
C ILE A 121 -16.92 -1.41 -16.69
N THR A 122 -16.75 -0.70 -15.56
CA THR A 122 -15.43 -0.40 -15.01
C THR A 122 -14.69 -1.68 -14.63
N VAL A 123 -15.37 -2.67 -14.06
CA VAL A 123 -14.78 -3.98 -13.71
C VAL A 123 -14.33 -4.72 -14.98
N LEU A 124 -15.13 -4.72 -16.04
CA LEU A 124 -14.79 -5.36 -17.31
C LEU A 124 -13.52 -4.75 -17.95
N PHE A 125 -13.45 -3.42 -18.01
CA PHE A 125 -12.34 -2.69 -18.61
C PHE A 125 -11.25 -2.29 -17.62
N ARG A 126 -11.26 -2.85 -16.41
CA ARG A 126 -10.37 -2.48 -15.31
C ARG A 126 -8.90 -2.42 -15.70
N LEU A 127 -8.40 -3.46 -16.35
CA LEU A 127 -6.99 -3.53 -16.74
C LEU A 127 -6.65 -2.47 -17.79
N LEU A 128 -7.52 -2.23 -18.75
CA LEU A 128 -7.33 -1.18 -19.76
C LEU A 128 -7.32 0.21 -19.12
N LEU A 129 -8.28 0.46 -18.21
CA LEU A 129 -8.36 1.72 -17.48
C LEU A 129 -7.16 1.92 -16.53
N ALA A 130 -6.55 0.84 -16.05
CA ALA A 130 -5.39 0.89 -15.17
C ALA A 130 -4.08 1.24 -15.92
N ILE A 131 -3.99 1.10 -17.24
CA ILE A 131 -2.75 1.30 -18.00
C ILE A 131 -2.08 2.65 -17.68
N PRO A 132 -2.77 3.81 -17.72
CA PRO A 132 -2.12 5.09 -17.40
C PRO A 132 -1.60 5.13 -15.95
N ALA A 133 -2.36 4.55 -15.00
CA ALA A 133 -1.95 4.48 -13.60
C ALA A 133 -0.73 3.55 -13.41
N ILE A 134 -0.67 2.43 -14.12
CA ILE A 134 0.46 1.50 -14.10
C ILE A 134 1.72 2.20 -14.63
N VAL A 135 1.62 2.91 -15.76
CA VAL A 135 2.76 3.64 -16.35
C VAL A 135 3.27 4.69 -15.36
N LEU A 136 2.40 5.48 -14.76
CA LEU A 136 2.79 6.48 -13.79
C LEU A 136 3.37 5.85 -12.51
N SER A 137 2.78 4.76 -12.02
CA SER A 137 3.31 4.00 -10.89
C SER A 137 4.70 3.45 -11.18
N TYR A 138 4.97 2.99 -12.41
CA TYR A 138 6.29 2.53 -12.81
C TYR A 138 7.33 3.66 -12.77
N VAL A 139 6.98 4.85 -13.27
CA VAL A 139 7.86 6.05 -13.18
C VAL A 139 8.12 6.39 -11.71
N PHE A 140 7.08 6.41 -10.86
CA PHE A 140 7.22 6.67 -9.44
C PHE A 140 8.07 5.62 -8.73
N ARG A 141 7.97 4.36 -9.10
CA ARG A 141 8.81 3.28 -8.58
C ARG A 141 10.29 3.51 -8.91
N ILE A 142 10.62 3.93 -10.14
CA ILE A 142 12.01 4.25 -10.52
C ILE A 142 12.54 5.38 -9.62
N VAL A 143 11.79 6.47 -9.48
CA VAL A 143 12.19 7.59 -8.62
C VAL A 143 12.32 7.14 -7.17
N ASN A 144 11.38 6.34 -6.67
CA ASN A 144 11.40 5.84 -5.30
C ASN A 144 12.60 4.92 -5.02
N ASN A 145 12.99 4.09 -5.98
CA ASN A 145 14.21 3.26 -5.87
C ASN A 145 15.48 4.13 -5.78
N LEU A 146 15.55 5.24 -6.52
CA LEU A 146 16.66 6.18 -6.41
C LEU A 146 16.68 6.87 -5.04
N VAL A 147 15.52 7.31 -4.55
CA VAL A 147 15.41 7.90 -3.21
C VAL A 147 15.78 6.88 -2.13
N ALA A 148 15.35 5.63 -2.29
CA ALA A 148 15.71 4.54 -1.36
C ALA A 148 17.22 4.27 -1.35
N LEU A 149 17.90 4.31 -2.51
CA LEU A 149 19.35 4.18 -2.61
C LEU A 149 20.05 5.33 -1.87
N LEU A 150 19.63 6.57 -2.07
CA LEU A 150 20.16 7.72 -1.36
C LEU A 150 19.91 7.62 0.16
N THR A 151 18.72 7.18 0.55
CA THR A 151 18.36 6.94 1.95
C THR A 151 19.23 5.84 2.56
N TRP A 152 19.57 4.80 1.80
CA TRP A 152 20.45 3.71 2.23
C TRP A 152 21.86 4.23 2.61
N PHE A 153 22.47 5.03 1.73
CA PHE A 153 23.76 5.66 2.01
C PHE A 153 23.69 6.59 3.23
N TYR A 154 22.65 7.44 3.27
CA TYR A 154 22.45 8.37 4.37
C TYR A 154 22.28 7.63 5.70
N ALA A 155 21.47 6.56 5.72
CA ALA A 155 21.22 5.78 6.92
C ALA A 155 22.44 4.98 7.40
N LEU A 156 23.30 4.50 6.49
CA LEU A 156 24.57 3.85 6.86
C LEU A 156 25.52 4.81 7.58
N ILE A 157 25.55 6.06 7.16
CA ILE A 157 26.43 7.08 7.76
C ILE A 157 25.86 7.58 9.09
N THR A 158 24.58 7.96 9.09
CA THR A 158 23.95 8.68 10.22
C THR A 158 23.24 7.77 11.24
N GLY A 159 22.86 6.55 10.83
CA GLY A 159 21.98 5.66 11.62
C GLY A 159 20.52 6.10 11.65
N ARG A 160 20.11 7.01 10.77
CA ARG A 160 18.74 7.56 10.70
C ARG A 160 18.30 7.71 9.24
N ALA A 161 17.00 7.67 8.99
CA ALA A 161 16.43 8.08 7.71
C ALA A 161 16.26 9.62 7.68
N ASN A 162 16.42 10.23 6.53
CA ASN A 162 16.09 11.63 6.32
C ASN A 162 14.58 11.78 6.17
N GLU A 163 13.96 12.69 6.93
CA GLU A 163 12.51 12.88 6.94
C GLU A 163 11.97 13.31 5.57
N GLY A 164 12.66 14.23 4.89
CA GLY A 164 12.25 14.69 3.56
C GLY A 164 12.27 13.57 2.52
N MET A 165 13.33 12.75 2.50
CA MET A 165 13.43 11.59 1.60
C MET A 165 12.35 10.55 1.92
N LYS A 166 12.10 10.27 3.20
CA LYS A 166 11.04 9.37 3.63
C LYS A 166 9.67 9.87 3.19
N ASN A 167 9.36 11.15 3.43
CA ASN A 167 8.07 11.74 3.06
C ASN A 167 7.85 11.68 1.54
N LEU A 168 8.86 11.94 0.74
CA LEU A 168 8.82 11.79 -0.71
C LEU A 168 8.56 10.33 -1.10
N SER A 169 9.29 9.38 -0.50
CA SER A 169 9.10 7.95 -0.76
C SER A 169 7.67 7.49 -0.43
N VAL A 170 7.13 7.91 0.72
CA VAL A 170 5.76 7.57 1.14
C VAL A 170 4.74 8.18 0.18
N TRP A 171 4.95 9.41 -0.30
CA TRP A 171 4.06 10.06 -1.25
C TRP A 171 4.04 9.32 -2.61
N LEU A 172 5.19 8.98 -3.15
CA LEU A 172 5.33 8.21 -4.40
C LEU A 172 4.69 6.81 -4.25
N PHE A 173 4.99 6.14 -3.15
CA PHE A 173 4.55 4.78 -2.87
C PHE A 173 3.03 4.70 -2.64
N ARG A 174 2.42 5.74 -2.05
CA ARG A 174 0.96 5.81 -1.88
C ARG A 174 0.22 5.66 -3.21
N TYR A 175 0.66 6.35 -4.25
CA TYR A 175 0.04 6.25 -5.57
C TYR A 175 0.14 4.82 -6.12
N GLU A 176 1.28 4.18 -5.94
CA GLU A 176 1.50 2.80 -6.32
C GLU A 176 0.55 1.86 -5.58
N VAL A 177 0.43 2.00 -4.27
CA VAL A 177 -0.50 1.19 -3.44
C VAL A 177 -1.95 1.40 -3.86
N GLN A 178 -2.37 2.64 -4.18
CA GLN A 178 -3.70 2.92 -4.73
C GLN A 178 -3.91 2.27 -6.08
N THR A 179 -2.89 2.24 -6.94
CA THR A 179 -2.94 1.57 -8.25
C THR A 179 -3.11 0.06 -8.08
N TYR A 180 -2.35 -0.57 -7.19
CA TYR A 180 -2.55 -1.99 -6.87
C TYR A 180 -3.93 -2.27 -6.29
N ALA A 181 -4.40 -1.45 -5.33
CA ALA A 181 -5.73 -1.61 -4.77
C ALA A 181 -6.84 -1.46 -5.83
N TYR A 182 -6.66 -0.58 -6.80
CA TYR A 182 -7.55 -0.45 -7.94
C TYR A 182 -7.54 -1.70 -8.82
N ILE A 183 -6.37 -2.23 -9.19
CA ILE A 183 -6.23 -3.45 -10.01
C ILE A 183 -6.82 -4.66 -9.27
N PHE A 184 -6.59 -4.78 -7.97
CA PHE A 184 -7.08 -5.86 -7.11
C PHE A 184 -8.56 -5.74 -6.73
N LEU A 185 -9.32 -4.83 -7.36
CA LEU A 185 -10.77 -4.64 -7.12
C LEU A 185 -11.12 -4.27 -5.67
N LEU A 186 -10.16 -3.73 -4.90
CA LEU A 186 -10.36 -3.30 -3.52
C LEU A 186 -11.07 -1.94 -3.44
N THR A 187 -11.03 -1.16 -4.51
CA THR A 187 -11.75 0.11 -4.64
C THR A 187 -12.20 0.34 -6.08
N GLY A 188 -13.33 1.03 -6.24
CA GLY A 188 -13.79 1.54 -7.53
C GLY A 188 -13.16 2.89 -7.92
N ARG A 189 -12.48 3.57 -6.98
CA ARG A 189 -11.86 4.88 -7.23
C ARG A 189 -10.51 4.74 -7.92
N TYR A 190 -10.30 5.61 -8.91
CA TYR A 190 -9.03 5.71 -9.63
C TYR A 190 -7.93 6.32 -8.71
N PRO A 191 -6.66 5.89 -8.84
CA PRO A 191 -5.56 6.46 -8.05
C PRO A 191 -5.46 7.97 -8.18
N SER A 192 -5.16 8.66 -7.08
CA SER A 192 -5.14 10.10 -6.98
C SER A 192 -3.80 10.63 -6.50
N LEU A 193 -3.33 11.72 -7.09
CA LEU A 193 -2.14 12.46 -6.66
C LEU A 193 -2.45 13.45 -5.54
N SER A 194 -3.74 13.73 -5.27
CA SER A 194 -4.13 14.65 -4.20
C SER A 194 -3.69 14.12 -2.84
N ASP A 195 -3.22 15.01 -1.98
CA ASP A 195 -2.89 14.68 -0.60
C ASP A 195 -4.16 14.30 0.16
N ALA A 196 -4.34 12.99 0.39
CA ALA A 196 -5.30 12.56 1.38
C ALA A 196 -4.77 12.98 2.77
N PRO A 197 -5.61 13.57 3.65
CA PRO A 197 -5.17 13.89 5.00
C PRO A 197 -4.64 12.63 5.67
N ARG A 198 -3.47 12.74 6.33
CA ARG A 198 -2.94 11.69 7.20
C ARG A 198 -3.98 11.49 8.30
N VAL A 199 -4.54 10.29 8.40
CA VAL A 199 -5.42 9.98 9.54
C VAL A 199 -4.51 9.90 10.76
N PRO A 200 -4.63 10.80 11.75
CA PRO A 200 -3.88 10.67 12.99
C PRO A 200 -4.26 9.34 13.64
N VAL A 201 -3.26 8.57 14.05
CA VAL A 201 -3.51 7.41 14.93
C VAL A 201 -4.12 7.97 16.20
N ALA A 202 -5.39 7.65 16.47
CA ALA A 202 -5.97 7.96 17.77
C ALA A 202 -5.06 7.35 18.85
N PRO A 203 -4.66 8.11 19.89
CA PRO A 203 -3.87 7.55 20.98
C PRO A 203 -4.63 6.35 21.54
N ALA A 204 -3.92 5.22 21.69
CA ALA A 204 -4.48 4.06 22.35
C ALA A 204 -5.03 4.50 23.71
N MET A 205 -6.34 4.38 23.90
CA MET A 205 -6.96 4.66 25.19
C MET A 205 -6.39 3.61 26.17
N SER A 206 -5.53 4.08 27.06
CA SER A 206 -4.97 3.35 28.21
C SER A 206 -6.04 3.04 29.23
#